data_362ba3f1b4c1d915ec0a6bbc1851f0fb
#
_entry.id   362ba3f1b4c1d915ec0a6bbc1851f0fb
#
_cell.length_a   1.000
_cell.length_b   1.000
_cell.length_c   1.000
_cell.angle_alpha   90.00
_cell.angle_beta   90.00
_cell.angle_gamma   90.00
#
_symmetry.space_group_name_H-M   'P 1'
#
loop_
_entity.id
_entity.type
_entity.pdbx_description
1 polymer ?
#
loop_
_entity_poly.entity_id
_entity_poly.type
_entity_poly.pdbx_seq_one_letter_code
_entity_poly.pdbx_strand_id
1 'polypeptide(L)'
;MSEYVKQAKDFLESCNATMEIMYLGTEVNENWDEKRERDTYMVNIRTPKGNMQVKFWDSINNTIKNSDLCRINRLRIKPTAYDILACLQKYDVGDIEDFMWEYGYEIKKRGDLKRIQNIYNAVVKEYQDICRCFTPEQIEAMQEIQ
;
A
#
# COMPACT_ATOMS: atom_id res chain seq x y z
N MET A 1 -4.20 18.88 10.76
CA MET A 1 -4.25 17.85 9.69
C MET A 1 -3.75 18.46 8.40
N SER A 2 -2.82 17.82 7.72
CA SER A 2 -2.32 18.36 6.45
C SER A 2 -3.43 18.36 5.41
N GLU A 3 -3.31 19.25 4.42
CA GLU A 3 -4.28 19.36 3.33
C GLU A 3 -4.42 18.05 2.54
N TYR A 4 -3.30 17.35 2.32
CA TYR A 4 -3.31 16.09 1.58
C TYR A 4 -4.06 14.98 2.33
N VAL A 5 -3.92 14.92 3.64
CA VAL A 5 -4.66 13.95 4.46
C VAL A 5 -6.16 14.24 4.41
N LYS A 6 -6.51 15.53 4.48
CA LYS A 6 -7.91 15.95 4.38
C LYS A 6 -8.51 15.61 3.02
N GLN A 7 -7.79 15.90 1.93
CA GLN A 7 -8.26 15.59 0.57
C GLN A 7 -8.46 14.08 0.40
N ALA A 8 -7.53 13.26 0.89
CA ALA A 8 -7.65 11.82 0.83
C ALA A 8 -8.86 11.31 1.61
N LYS A 9 -9.05 11.84 2.82
CA LYS A 9 -10.19 11.49 3.65
C LYS A 9 -11.52 11.87 3.00
N ASP A 10 -11.62 13.10 2.51
CA ASP A 10 -12.82 13.59 1.85
C ASP A 10 -13.14 12.77 0.60
N PHE A 11 -12.13 12.38 -0.16
CA PHE A 11 -12.31 11.56 -1.35
C PHE A 11 -12.84 10.17 -0.98
N LEU A 12 -12.23 9.50 -0.01
CA LEU A 12 -12.66 8.17 0.41
C LEU A 12 -14.09 8.20 0.99
N GLU A 13 -14.44 9.23 1.73
CA GLU A 13 -15.80 9.44 2.21
C GLU A 13 -16.78 9.66 1.06
N SER A 14 -16.38 10.38 0.02
CA SER A 14 -17.22 10.61 -1.17
C SER A 14 -17.53 9.33 -1.93
N CYS A 15 -16.66 8.32 -1.83
CA CYS A 15 -16.86 6.99 -2.40
C CYS A 15 -17.71 6.09 -1.49
N ASN A 16 -18.18 6.58 -0.35
CA ASN A 16 -18.83 5.80 0.71
C ASN A 16 -17.95 4.64 1.19
N ALA A 17 -16.65 4.86 1.20
CA ALA A 17 -15.68 3.89 1.68
C ALA A 17 -15.50 4.04 3.18
N THR A 18 -15.54 2.92 3.89
CA THR A 18 -15.19 2.87 5.31
C THR A 18 -13.92 2.04 5.47
N MET A 19 -13.13 2.40 6.47
CA MET A 19 -11.84 1.75 6.69
C MET A 19 -11.73 1.30 8.13
N GLU A 20 -11.26 0.07 8.32
CA GLU A 20 -10.92 -0.49 9.61
C GLU A 20 -9.43 -0.82 9.59
N ILE A 21 -8.68 -0.28 10.55
CA ILE A 21 -7.24 -0.44 10.62
C ILE A 21 -6.92 -1.39 11.77
N MET A 22 -6.29 -2.53 11.45
CA MET A 22 -5.87 -3.52 12.43
C MET A 22 -4.36 -3.59 12.48
N TYR A 23 -3.80 -3.52 13.69
CA TYR A 23 -2.38 -3.73 13.91
C TYR A 23 -2.08 -5.23 13.93
N LEU A 24 -1.17 -5.67 13.06
CA LEU A 24 -0.80 -7.09 12.94
C LEU A 24 0.47 -7.45 13.71
N GLY A 25 1.25 -6.48 14.12
CA GLY A 25 2.50 -6.72 14.83
C GLY A 25 3.69 -6.08 14.13
N THR A 26 4.86 -6.29 14.72
CA THR A 26 6.12 -5.78 14.19
C THR A 26 6.83 -6.89 13.44
N GLU A 27 7.18 -6.65 12.17
CA GLU A 27 7.94 -7.58 11.35
C GLU A 27 9.40 -7.15 11.29
N VAL A 28 10.31 -8.12 11.31
CA VAL A 28 11.74 -7.88 11.09
C VAL A 28 12.06 -8.23 9.65
N ASN A 29 12.57 -7.27 8.90
CA ASN A 29 13.00 -7.51 7.53
C ASN A 29 14.49 -7.86 7.53
N GLU A 30 14.81 -9.13 7.28
CA GLU A 30 16.19 -9.65 7.26
C GLU A 30 16.85 -9.57 5.88
N ASN A 31 16.12 -9.12 4.85
CA ASN A 31 16.63 -9.07 3.48
C ASN A 31 17.59 -7.89 3.22
N TRP A 32 17.78 -7.03 4.19
CA TRP A 32 18.68 -5.88 4.13
C TRP A 32 19.90 -6.14 5.01
N ASP A 33 21.01 -5.48 4.70
CA ASP A 33 22.22 -5.56 5.51
C ASP A 33 22.02 -5.14 6.97
N GLU A 34 20.96 -4.38 7.23
CA GLU A 34 20.55 -4.00 8.56
C GLU A 34 19.16 -4.58 8.87
N LYS A 35 19.00 -5.15 10.04
CA LYS A 35 17.69 -5.60 10.53
C LYS A 35 16.84 -4.36 10.78
N ARG A 36 15.76 -4.22 10.01
CA ARG A 36 14.81 -3.14 10.19
C ARG A 36 13.49 -3.69 10.68
N GLU A 37 13.02 -3.14 11.78
CA GLU A 37 11.69 -3.43 12.30
C GLU A 37 10.70 -2.47 11.63
N ARG A 38 9.53 -2.99 11.29
CA ARG A 38 8.43 -2.18 10.76
C ARG A 38 7.12 -2.69 11.32
N ASP A 39 6.25 -1.76 11.69
CA ASP A 39 4.91 -2.10 12.10
C ASP A 39 4.06 -2.42 10.88
N THR A 40 3.28 -3.48 11.00
CA THR A 40 2.42 -3.96 9.92
C THR A 40 0.96 -3.75 10.30
N TYR A 41 0.20 -3.20 9.38
CA TYR A 41 -1.23 -2.96 9.54
C TYR A 41 -1.99 -3.61 8.39
N MET A 42 -3.17 -4.13 8.70
CA MET A 42 -4.14 -4.53 7.69
C MET A 42 -5.26 -3.51 7.70
N VAL A 43 -5.54 -2.95 6.54
CA VAL A 43 -6.63 -1.99 6.36
C VAL A 43 -7.74 -2.68 5.58
N ASN A 44 -8.90 -2.85 6.21
CA ASN A 44 -10.09 -3.36 5.56
C ASN A 44 -10.88 -2.18 5.00
N ILE A 45 -11.07 -2.16 3.69
CA ILE A 45 -11.81 -1.11 3.00
C ILE A 45 -13.12 -1.69 2.52
N ARG A 46 -14.22 -1.05 2.91
CA ARG A 46 -15.56 -1.45 2.50
C ARG A 46 -16.16 -0.36 1.66
N THR A 47 -16.63 -0.74 0.48
CA THR A 47 -17.31 0.17 -0.45
C THR A 47 -18.66 -0.43 -0.87
N PRO A 48 -19.57 0.37 -1.44
CA PRO A 48 -20.83 -0.18 -1.95
C PRO A 48 -20.67 -1.25 -3.02
N LYS A 49 -19.53 -1.26 -3.73
CA LYS A 49 -19.25 -2.22 -4.80
C LYS A 49 -18.52 -3.47 -4.32
N GLY A 50 -17.94 -3.45 -3.14
CA GLY A 50 -17.21 -4.59 -2.60
C GLY A 50 -16.25 -4.20 -1.49
N ASN A 51 -15.55 -5.21 -0.99
CA ASN A 51 -14.59 -5.06 0.10
C ASN A 51 -13.21 -5.50 -0.38
N MET A 52 -12.18 -4.85 0.15
CA MET A 52 -10.80 -5.23 -0.14
C MET A 52 -9.92 -4.99 1.08
N GLN A 53 -8.74 -5.59 1.06
CA GLN A 53 -7.74 -5.43 2.10
C GLN A 53 -6.45 -4.90 1.51
N VAL A 54 -5.83 -3.97 2.22
CA VAL A 54 -4.52 -3.44 1.87
C VAL A 54 -3.59 -3.67 3.06
N LYS A 55 -2.45 -4.30 2.81
CA LYS A 55 -1.41 -4.45 3.82
C LYS A 55 -0.54 -3.20 3.77
N PHE A 56 -0.38 -2.55 4.90
CA PHE A 56 0.40 -1.33 5.01
C PHE A 56 1.57 -1.55 5.96
N TRP A 57 2.73 -1.09 5.55
CA TRP A 57 3.92 -1.08 6.38
C TRP A 57 4.31 0.36 6.70
N ASP A 58 4.66 0.60 7.94
CA ASP A 58 5.15 1.91 8.37
C ASP A 58 6.59 2.13 7.90
N SER A 59 6.76 2.26 6.58
CA SER A 59 8.05 2.55 5.97
C SER A 59 8.30 4.03 5.81
N ILE A 60 7.25 4.83 5.71
CA ILE A 60 7.32 6.27 5.45
C ILE A 60 7.74 7.00 6.72
N ASN A 61 7.33 6.51 7.87
CA ASN A 61 7.53 7.15 9.17
C ASN A 61 8.72 6.58 9.94
N ASN A 62 9.62 5.84 9.27
CA ASN A 62 10.78 5.23 9.91
C ASN A 62 11.64 6.23 10.68
N THR A 63 11.81 7.44 10.18
CA THR A 63 12.60 8.47 10.85
C THR A 63 11.97 8.86 12.19
N ILE A 64 10.67 9.04 12.23
CA ILE A 64 9.93 9.36 13.47
C ILE A 64 9.90 8.14 14.38
N LYS A 65 9.63 6.95 13.84
CA LYS A 65 9.59 5.71 14.58
C LYS A 65 10.92 5.38 15.24
N ASN A 66 12.03 5.66 14.54
CA ASN A 66 13.38 5.44 15.04
C ASN A 66 13.90 6.58 15.91
N SER A 67 13.11 7.63 16.12
CA SER A 67 13.48 8.68 17.05
C SER A 67 13.48 8.16 18.50
N ASP A 68 14.31 8.77 19.33
CA ASP A 68 14.39 8.39 20.75
C ASP A 68 13.02 8.53 21.44
N LEU A 69 12.23 9.53 21.05
CA LEU A 69 10.90 9.73 21.58
C LEU A 69 9.97 8.55 21.31
N CYS A 70 9.96 8.03 20.09
CA CYS A 70 9.15 6.86 19.73
C CYS A 70 9.62 5.61 20.48
N ARG A 71 10.93 5.41 20.61
CA ARG A 71 11.49 4.26 21.33
C ARG A 71 11.12 4.27 22.81
N ILE A 72 11.26 5.43 23.44
CA ILE A 72 10.99 5.58 24.88
C ILE A 72 9.50 5.41 25.17
N ASN A 73 8.65 6.02 24.37
CA ASN A 73 7.20 6.02 24.59
C ASN A 73 6.47 4.88 23.90
N ARG A 74 7.16 4.06 23.11
CA ARG A 74 6.58 2.95 22.31
C ARG A 74 5.41 3.42 21.46
N LEU A 75 5.54 4.61 20.89
CA LEU A 75 4.50 5.19 20.04
C LEU A 75 4.46 4.45 18.71
N ARG A 76 3.25 4.11 18.27
CA ARG A 76 2.99 3.55 16.95
C ARG A 76 2.32 4.59 16.09
N ILE A 77 2.79 4.68 14.85
CA ILE A 77 2.24 5.62 13.90
C ILE A 77 1.30 4.83 12.98
N LYS A 78 0.00 5.11 13.13
CA LYS A 78 -1.02 4.47 12.31
C LYS A 78 -1.04 5.10 10.92
N PRO A 79 -1.40 4.32 9.87
CA PRO A 79 -1.56 4.89 8.54
C PRO A 79 -2.66 5.96 8.53
N THR A 80 -2.41 7.04 7.82
CA THR A 80 -3.40 8.09 7.59
C THR A 80 -4.25 7.76 6.37
N ALA A 81 -5.33 8.51 6.17
CA ALA A 81 -6.13 8.37 4.95
C ALA A 81 -5.29 8.60 3.69
N TYR A 82 -4.33 9.52 3.73
CA TYR A 82 -3.41 9.75 2.61
C TYR A 82 -2.52 8.54 2.33
N ASP A 83 -1.98 7.91 3.37
CA ASP A 83 -1.15 6.70 3.22
C ASP A 83 -1.96 5.57 2.57
N ILE A 84 -3.20 5.41 2.99
CA ILE A 84 -4.10 4.40 2.43
C ILE A 84 -4.42 4.71 0.98
N LEU A 85 -4.74 5.96 0.66
CA LEU A 85 -4.99 6.38 -0.70
C LEU A 85 -3.77 6.13 -1.59
N ALA A 86 -2.57 6.41 -1.11
CA ALA A 86 -1.33 6.14 -1.84
C ALA A 86 -1.18 4.66 -2.20
N CYS A 87 -1.62 3.76 -1.31
CA CYS A 87 -1.64 2.32 -1.60
C CYS A 87 -2.67 1.95 -2.67
N LEU A 88 -3.72 2.74 -2.82
CA LEU A 88 -4.77 2.51 -3.82
C LEU A 88 -4.48 3.15 -5.19
N GLN A 89 -3.49 4.02 -5.27
CA GLN A 89 -3.12 4.71 -6.52
C GLN A 89 -2.28 3.80 -7.41
N LYS A 90 -2.90 2.74 -7.92
CA LYS A 90 -2.24 1.75 -8.76
C LYS A 90 -2.75 1.85 -10.19
N TYR A 91 -1.87 1.47 -11.11
CA TYR A 91 -2.18 1.45 -12.55
C TYR A 91 -2.17 0.01 -13.06
N ASP A 92 -2.83 -0.19 -14.19
CA ASP A 92 -2.73 -1.45 -14.91
C ASP A 92 -1.29 -1.61 -15.40
N VAL A 93 -0.67 -2.72 -15.02
CA VAL A 93 0.74 -3.00 -15.37
C VAL A 93 0.90 -3.72 -16.70
N GLY A 94 -0.21 -4.03 -17.39
CA GLY A 94 -0.15 -4.77 -18.64
C GLY A 94 0.26 -6.23 -18.45
N ASP A 95 1.01 -6.79 -19.39
CA ASP A 95 1.51 -8.17 -19.27
C ASP A 95 2.81 -8.23 -18.45
N ILE A 96 3.29 -9.45 -18.21
CA ILE A 96 4.47 -9.64 -17.37
C ILE A 96 5.74 -9.08 -18.02
N GLU A 97 5.84 -9.09 -19.35
CA GLU A 97 7.00 -8.55 -20.06
C GLU A 97 7.07 -7.04 -19.89
N ASP A 98 5.94 -6.35 -20.06
CA ASP A 98 5.82 -4.91 -19.82
C ASP A 98 6.15 -4.55 -18.38
N PHE A 99 5.65 -5.34 -17.44
CA PHE A 99 5.90 -5.16 -16.02
C PHE A 99 7.39 -5.29 -15.69
N MET A 100 8.05 -6.31 -16.21
CA MET A 100 9.47 -6.52 -15.99
C MET A 100 10.30 -5.37 -16.56
N TRP A 101 9.95 -4.92 -17.76
CA TRP A 101 10.68 -3.83 -18.42
C TRP A 101 10.54 -2.52 -17.64
N GLU A 102 9.31 -2.18 -17.25
CA GLU A 102 9.02 -0.92 -16.56
C GLU A 102 9.68 -0.83 -15.18
N TYR A 103 9.68 -1.93 -14.43
CA TYR A 103 10.23 -1.96 -13.07
C TYR A 103 11.66 -2.48 -12.99
N GLY A 104 12.28 -2.74 -14.13
CA GLY A 104 13.69 -3.13 -14.17
C GLY A 104 14.00 -4.54 -13.67
N TYR A 105 13.01 -5.43 -13.71
CA TYR A 105 13.23 -6.82 -13.32
C TYR A 105 13.95 -7.59 -14.43
N GLU A 106 14.98 -8.32 -14.06
CA GLU A 106 15.75 -9.15 -14.96
C GLU A 106 15.85 -10.58 -14.44
N ILE A 107 15.87 -11.54 -15.35
CA ILE A 107 16.12 -12.94 -15.02
C ILE A 107 17.61 -13.20 -15.11
N LYS A 108 18.28 -13.35 -13.96
CA LYS A 108 19.73 -13.56 -13.88
C LYS A 108 20.11 -14.95 -13.39
N LYS A 109 19.23 -15.60 -12.65
CA LYS A 109 19.49 -16.90 -12.06
C LYS A 109 18.20 -17.73 -12.00
N ARG A 110 18.39 -19.05 -11.71
CA ARG A 110 17.27 -19.96 -11.54
C ARG A 110 16.36 -19.50 -10.40
N GLY A 111 15.06 -19.53 -10.64
CA GLY A 111 14.05 -19.11 -9.68
C GLY A 111 13.61 -17.66 -9.81
N ASP A 112 14.34 -16.81 -10.54
CA ASP A 112 13.98 -15.41 -10.71
C ASP A 112 12.64 -15.25 -11.43
N LEU A 113 12.40 -16.04 -12.47
CA LEU A 113 11.13 -15.97 -13.21
C LEU A 113 9.95 -16.23 -12.29
N LYS A 114 10.01 -17.29 -11.48
CA LYS A 114 8.92 -17.63 -10.56
C LYS A 114 8.69 -16.52 -9.53
N ARG A 115 9.78 -15.96 -8.98
CA ARG A 115 9.70 -14.86 -8.03
C ARG A 115 9.03 -13.64 -8.65
N ILE A 116 9.43 -13.29 -9.87
CA ILE A 116 8.86 -12.15 -10.60
C ILE A 116 7.40 -12.40 -10.94
N GLN A 117 7.05 -13.62 -11.36
CA GLN A 117 5.64 -13.99 -11.62
C GLN A 117 4.78 -13.83 -10.37
N ASN A 118 5.28 -14.23 -9.20
CA ASN A 118 4.54 -14.08 -7.95
C ASN A 118 4.31 -12.60 -7.60
N ILE A 119 5.32 -11.75 -7.79
CA ILE A 119 5.19 -10.31 -7.59
C ILE A 119 4.19 -9.72 -8.58
N TYR A 120 4.30 -10.07 -9.85
CA TYR A 120 3.39 -9.63 -10.91
C TYR A 120 1.94 -10.01 -10.60
N ASN A 121 1.71 -11.27 -10.24
CA ASN A 121 0.37 -11.75 -9.92
C ASN A 121 -0.24 -10.99 -8.72
N ALA A 122 0.57 -10.68 -7.72
CA ALA A 122 0.12 -9.90 -6.56
C ALA A 122 -0.28 -8.47 -6.95
N VAL A 123 0.52 -7.82 -7.80
CA VAL A 123 0.23 -6.46 -8.28
C VAL A 123 -1.04 -6.43 -9.13
N VAL A 124 -1.19 -7.40 -10.03
CA VAL A 124 -2.40 -7.53 -10.87
C VAL A 124 -3.64 -7.73 -10.00
N LYS A 125 -3.54 -8.61 -9.00
CA LYS A 125 -4.66 -8.87 -8.08
C LYS A 125 -5.06 -7.61 -7.31
N GLU A 126 -4.08 -6.84 -6.82
CA GLU A 126 -4.35 -5.59 -6.12
C GLU A 126 -5.09 -4.60 -7.02
N TYR A 127 -4.66 -4.46 -8.26
CA TYR A 127 -5.34 -3.58 -9.23
C TYR A 127 -6.75 -4.08 -9.54
N GLN A 128 -6.93 -5.38 -9.72
CA GLN A 128 -8.25 -5.98 -9.92
C GLN A 128 -9.20 -5.72 -8.75
N ASP A 129 -8.69 -5.81 -7.51
CA ASP A 129 -9.47 -5.50 -6.32
C ASP A 129 -9.92 -4.03 -6.30
N ILE A 130 -9.04 -3.13 -6.71
CA ILE A 130 -9.38 -1.70 -6.81
C ILE A 130 -10.47 -1.49 -7.87
N CYS A 131 -10.35 -2.11 -9.04
CA CYS A 131 -11.36 -2.02 -10.11
C CYS A 131 -12.69 -2.63 -9.69
N ARG A 132 -12.68 -3.64 -8.83
CA ARG A 132 -13.90 -4.24 -8.29
C ARG A 132 -14.58 -3.35 -7.26
N CYS A 133 -13.83 -2.61 -6.47
CA CYS A 133 -14.35 -1.82 -5.36
C CYS A 133 -14.67 -0.35 -5.71
N PHE A 134 -14.07 0.17 -6.77
CA PHE A 134 -14.21 1.57 -7.18
C PHE A 134 -14.62 1.65 -8.65
N THR A 135 -15.36 2.70 -9.01
CA THR A 135 -15.72 2.95 -10.41
C THR A 135 -14.52 3.47 -11.19
N PRO A 136 -14.53 3.37 -12.54
CA PRO A 136 -13.44 3.97 -13.34
C PRO A 136 -13.26 5.47 -13.08
N GLU A 137 -14.35 6.20 -12.89
CA GLU A 137 -14.31 7.63 -12.58
C GLU A 137 -13.68 7.90 -11.22
N GLN A 138 -13.97 7.05 -10.23
CA GLN A 138 -13.36 7.15 -8.91
C GLN A 138 -11.87 6.84 -8.96
N ILE A 139 -11.47 5.84 -9.74
CA ILE A 139 -10.06 5.48 -9.91
C ILE A 139 -9.29 6.62 -10.56
N GLU A 140 -9.86 7.24 -11.60
CA GLU A 140 -9.25 8.39 -12.27
C GLU A 140 -9.10 9.57 -11.30
N ALA A 141 -10.15 9.89 -10.54
CA ALA A 141 -10.10 10.96 -9.54
C ALA A 141 -9.09 10.68 -8.43
N MET A 142 -8.98 9.43 -8.00
CA MET A 142 -8.02 8.98 -7.02
C MET A 142 -6.58 9.27 -7.47
N GLN A 143 -6.29 9.02 -8.73
CA GLN A 143 -4.94 9.20 -9.29
C GLN A 143 -4.55 10.67 -9.45
N GLU A 144 -5.51 11.57 -9.47
CA GLU A 144 -5.26 13.02 -9.55
C GLU A 144 -4.88 13.65 -8.22
N ILE A 145 -5.14 12.98 -7.11
CA ILE A 145 -4.78 13.48 -5.76
C ILE A 145 -3.29 13.25 -5.52
N GLN A 146 -2.58 14.30 -5.22
CA GLN A 146 -1.14 14.26 -4.98
C GLN A 146 -0.80 14.66 -3.55
#